data_1fec4f0434908fe18698f9082ad31535
#
_entry.id   1fec4f0434908fe18698f9082ad31535
#
_cell.length_a   1.000
_cell.length_b   1.000
_cell.length_c   1.000
_cell.angle_alpha   90.00
_cell.angle_beta   90.00
_cell.angle_gamma   90.00
#
_symmetry.space_group_name_H-M   'P 1'
#
loop_
_entity.id
_entity.type
_entity.pdbx_description
1 polymer ?
#
loop_
_entity_poly.entity_id
_entity_poly.type
_entity_poly.pdbx_seq_one_letter_code
_entity_poly.pdbx_strand_id
1 'polypeptide(L)'
;VVTTANKSNNVMKNRVKLRKGTKEAVKDLAPKTEEGLFVDPNTNMPIEKGQEVFGHKKGQEWSKYKNDPVNKNKTRKEVIEEQNNPNIYQIEDKKSNASHKYEEKWK
;
A
#
# COMPACT_ATOMS: atom_id res chain seq x y z
N VAL A 1 -16.84 23.55 -12.09
CA VAL A 1 -16.81 24.16 -11.36
C VAL A 1 -16.83 23.66 -9.91
N VAL A 2 -17.85 23.96 -9.16
CA VAL A 2 -17.88 23.56 -7.76
C VAL A 2 -17.64 22.07 -7.59
N THR A 3 -18.16 21.26 -8.46
CA THR A 3 -17.98 19.81 -8.48
C THR A 3 -16.52 19.38 -8.55
N THR A 4 -15.68 20.15 -9.23
CA THR A 4 -14.27 19.78 -9.39
C THR A 4 -13.53 19.81 -8.05
N ALA A 5 -13.72 20.87 -7.25
CA ALA A 5 -13.07 20.97 -5.95
C ALA A 5 -13.58 19.87 -4.99
N ASN A 6 -14.88 19.66 -4.95
CA ASN A 6 -15.48 18.61 -4.12
C ASN A 6 -15.02 17.22 -4.57
N LYS A 7 -14.91 17.01 -5.85
CA LYS A 7 -14.44 15.77 -6.44
C LYS A 7 -13.01 15.46 -6.02
N SER A 8 -12.15 16.48 -6.00
CA SER A 8 -10.76 16.33 -5.56
C SER A 8 -10.69 15.88 -4.11
N ASN A 9 -11.48 16.48 -3.22
CA ASN A 9 -11.53 16.11 -1.83
C ASN A 9 -12.01 14.67 -1.65
N ASN A 10 -13.03 14.27 -2.41
CA ASN A 10 -13.56 12.92 -2.36
C ASN A 10 -12.59 11.89 -2.90
N VAL A 11 -11.80 12.27 -3.89
CA VAL A 11 -10.82 11.37 -4.51
C VAL A 11 -9.82 10.84 -3.48
N MET A 12 -9.41 11.68 -2.55
CA MET A 12 -8.38 11.31 -1.56
C MET A 12 -8.94 10.98 -0.19
N LYS A 13 -10.26 10.91 -0.04
CA LYS A 13 -10.87 10.68 1.24
C LYS A 13 -10.66 9.27 1.76
N ASN A 14 -10.77 8.28 0.89
CA ASN A 14 -10.70 6.88 1.27
C ASN A 14 -9.54 6.17 0.57
N ARG A 15 -8.87 5.30 1.31
CA ARG A 15 -7.85 4.43 0.74
C ARG A 15 -8.48 3.54 -0.33
N VAL A 16 -7.68 3.17 -1.31
CA VAL A 16 -8.10 2.28 -2.38
C VAL A 16 -7.99 0.84 -1.93
N LYS A 17 -9.05 0.05 -2.17
CA LYS A 17 -9.00 -1.38 -1.94
C LYS A 17 -8.20 -2.06 -3.04
N LEU A 18 -7.34 -2.99 -2.66
CA LEU A 18 -6.56 -3.76 -3.62
C LEU A 18 -7.46 -4.74 -4.38
N ARG A 19 -7.30 -4.78 -5.69
CA ARG A 19 -7.97 -5.77 -6.53
C ARG A 19 -7.33 -7.13 -6.29
N LYS A 20 -8.10 -8.18 -6.56
CA LYS A 20 -7.61 -9.57 -6.41
C LYS A 20 -6.32 -9.80 -7.20
N GLY A 21 -6.26 -9.35 -8.43
CA GLY A 21 -5.06 -9.48 -9.27
C GLY A 21 -3.85 -8.77 -8.71
N THR A 22 -4.07 -7.59 -8.11
CA THR A 22 -3.00 -6.83 -7.45
C THR A 22 -2.46 -7.61 -6.25
N LYS A 23 -3.36 -8.16 -5.43
CA LYS A 23 -2.96 -8.96 -4.26
C LYS A 23 -2.14 -10.18 -4.67
N GLU A 24 -2.58 -10.87 -5.71
CA GLU A 24 -1.86 -12.04 -6.23
C GLU A 24 -0.47 -11.67 -6.75
N ALA A 25 -0.37 -10.55 -7.47
CA ALA A 25 0.91 -10.08 -7.98
C ALA A 25 1.87 -9.70 -6.85
N VAL A 26 1.37 -9.06 -5.79
CA VAL A 26 2.20 -8.72 -4.62
C VAL A 26 2.72 -9.99 -3.96
N LYS A 27 1.87 -11.00 -3.82
CA LYS A 27 2.27 -12.29 -3.25
C LYS A 27 3.32 -12.99 -4.10
N ASP A 28 3.16 -12.94 -5.42
CA ASP A 28 4.12 -13.57 -6.34
C ASP A 28 5.50 -12.90 -6.29
N LEU A 29 5.51 -11.59 -6.11
CA LEU A 29 6.76 -10.81 -6.04
C LEU A 29 7.42 -10.87 -4.66
N ALA A 30 6.68 -11.28 -3.62
CA ALA A 30 7.19 -11.28 -2.27
C ALA A 30 8.25 -12.37 -2.05
N PRO A 31 9.31 -12.08 -1.27
CA PRO A 31 10.29 -13.11 -0.93
C PRO A 31 9.66 -14.18 -0.04
N LYS A 32 10.10 -15.41 -0.21
CA LYS A 32 9.57 -16.57 0.52
C LYS A 32 10.70 -17.46 1.01
N THR A 33 10.46 -18.16 2.11
CA THR A 33 11.38 -19.21 2.60
C THR A 33 11.21 -20.47 1.77
N GLU A 34 12.09 -21.47 2.00
CA GLU A 34 11.98 -22.77 1.34
C GLU A 34 10.66 -23.47 1.67
N GLU A 35 10.12 -23.21 2.88
CA GLU A 35 8.84 -23.79 3.31
C GLU A 35 7.64 -23.05 2.72
N GLY A 36 7.88 -21.96 1.99
CA GLY A 36 6.81 -21.19 1.36
C GLY A 36 6.22 -20.09 2.25
N LEU A 37 6.86 -19.76 3.37
CA LEU A 37 6.43 -18.65 4.20
C LEU A 37 6.93 -17.33 3.62
N PHE A 38 6.10 -16.29 3.70
CA PHE A 38 6.54 -14.95 3.29
C PHE A 38 7.60 -14.43 4.27
N VAL A 39 8.53 -13.66 3.75
CA VAL A 39 9.56 -13.00 4.56
C VAL A 39 9.23 -11.51 4.64
N ASP A 40 9.18 -10.97 5.86
CA ASP A 40 8.95 -9.54 6.07
C ASP A 40 10.21 -8.78 5.66
N PRO A 41 10.13 -7.92 4.63
CA PRO A 41 11.32 -7.19 4.17
C PRO A 41 11.86 -6.19 5.18
N ASN A 42 11.06 -5.79 6.17
CA ASN A 42 11.48 -4.86 7.21
C ASN A 42 12.39 -5.54 8.25
N THR A 43 12.14 -6.82 8.52
CA THR A 43 12.84 -7.56 9.58
C THR A 43 13.71 -8.69 9.04
N ASN A 44 13.51 -9.11 7.80
CA ASN A 44 14.11 -10.30 7.18
C ASN A 44 13.74 -11.60 7.90
N MET A 45 12.64 -11.58 8.65
CA MET A 45 12.16 -12.75 9.38
C MET A 45 10.96 -13.37 8.69
N PRO A 46 10.79 -14.70 8.76
CA PRO A 46 9.61 -15.35 8.22
C PRO A 46 8.36 -14.86 8.95
N ILE A 47 7.26 -14.74 8.21
CA ILE A 47 5.96 -14.37 8.75
C ILE A 47 5.17 -15.64 8.99
N GLU A 48 4.59 -15.78 10.19
CA GLU A 48 3.73 -16.91 10.48
C GLU A 48 2.55 -16.98 9.53
N LYS A 49 2.17 -18.17 9.14
CA LYS A 49 1.03 -18.40 8.26
C LYS A 49 -0.22 -17.75 8.86
N GLY A 50 -0.89 -16.92 8.08
CA GLY A 50 -2.08 -16.21 8.52
C GLY A 50 -1.80 -14.84 9.13
N GLN A 51 -0.54 -14.49 9.34
CA GLN A 51 -0.16 -13.18 9.90
C GLN A 51 0.36 -12.21 8.84
N GLU A 52 0.31 -12.59 7.58
CA GLU A 52 0.74 -11.72 6.48
C GLU A 52 -0.32 -10.68 6.16
N VAL A 53 0.12 -9.44 5.98
CA VAL A 53 -0.75 -8.33 5.55
C VAL A 53 -0.07 -7.57 4.43
N PHE A 54 -0.86 -6.84 3.64
CA PHE A 54 -0.34 -5.98 2.60
C PHE A 54 -0.03 -4.60 3.20
N GLY A 55 1.20 -4.14 3.03
CA GLY A 55 1.59 -2.80 3.44
C GLY A 55 2.21 -2.07 2.27
N HIS A 56 2.18 -0.74 2.32
CA HIS A 56 2.89 0.07 1.34
C HIS A 56 4.39 0.00 1.62
N LYS A 57 5.19 -0.03 0.57
CA LYS A 57 6.64 0.09 0.72
C LYS A 57 6.99 1.45 1.30
N LYS A 58 8.14 1.53 1.98
CA LYS A 58 8.63 2.79 2.52
C LYS A 58 8.69 3.86 1.42
N GLY A 59 8.12 5.01 1.68
CA GLY A 59 8.01 6.10 0.72
C GLY A 59 6.77 6.05 -0.15
N GLN A 60 6.00 4.96 -0.09
CA GLN A 60 4.81 4.77 -0.90
C GLN A 60 3.52 4.78 -0.07
N GLU A 61 3.61 5.20 1.20
CA GLU A 61 2.47 5.23 2.10
C GLU A 61 1.31 6.08 1.58
N TRP A 62 0.11 5.68 1.89
CA TRP A 62 -1.10 6.40 1.48
C TRP A 62 -1.09 7.86 1.91
N SER A 63 -0.59 8.13 3.14
CA SER A 63 -0.51 9.50 3.64
C SER A 63 0.40 10.37 2.78
N LYS A 64 1.49 9.84 2.28
CA LYS A 64 2.38 10.56 1.36
C LYS A 64 1.71 10.80 0.02
N TYR A 65 1.08 9.76 -0.52
CA TYR A 65 0.41 9.84 -1.82
C TYR A 65 -0.70 10.90 -1.81
N LYS A 66 -1.56 10.85 -0.81
CA LYS A 66 -2.71 11.76 -0.76
C LYS A 66 -2.31 13.22 -0.50
N ASN A 67 -1.16 13.44 0.14
CA ASN A 67 -0.68 14.78 0.46
C ASN A 67 0.33 15.32 -0.56
N ASP A 68 0.69 14.53 -1.56
CA ASP A 68 1.61 14.96 -2.60
C ASP A 68 0.89 15.89 -3.58
N PRO A 69 1.39 17.14 -3.77
CA PRO A 69 0.76 18.09 -4.69
C PRO A 69 0.62 17.57 -6.12
N VAL A 70 1.49 16.68 -6.54
CA VAL A 70 1.47 16.09 -7.88
C VAL A 70 0.18 15.28 -8.12
N ASN A 71 -0.44 14.80 -7.05
CA ASN A 71 -1.65 13.97 -7.14
C ASN A 71 -2.94 14.78 -6.95
N LYS A 72 -2.81 16.08 -6.75
CA LYS A 72 -3.93 16.95 -6.37
C LYS A 72 -5.10 16.93 -7.35
N ASN A 73 -4.80 16.87 -8.63
CA ASN A 73 -5.83 16.98 -9.67
C ASN A 73 -6.21 15.65 -10.32
N LYS A 74 -5.79 14.55 -9.73
CA LYS A 74 -6.10 13.23 -10.27
C LYS A 74 -7.56 12.86 -10.03
N THR A 75 -8.13 12.12 -10.97
CA THR A 75 -9.49 11.57 -10.81
C THR A 75 -9.43 10.34 -9.91
N ARG A 76 -10.59 9.93 -9.38
CA ARG A 76 -10.67 8.70 -8.56
C ARG A 76 -10.21 7.49 -9.36
N LYS A 77 -10.54 7.43 -10.65
CA LYS A 77 -10.09 6.34 -11.52
C LYS A 77 -8.57 6.26 -11.60
N GLU A 78 -7.91 7.40 -11.76
CA GLU A 78 -6.44 7.46 -11.79
C GLU A 78 -5.84 7.01 -10.47
N VAL A 79 -6.43 7.44 -9.36
CA VAL A 79 -5.97 7.05 -8.02
C VAL A 79 -6.12 5.54 -7.83
N ILE A 80 -7.25 4.97 -8.24
CA ILE A 80 -7.49 3.53 -8.14
C ILE A 80 -6.46 2.75 -8.94
N GLU A 81 -6.18 3.17 -10.17
CA GLU A 81 -5.21 2.50 -11.03
C GLU A 81 -3.79 2.56 -10.45
N GLU A 82 -3.40 3.72 -9.97
CA GLU A 82 -2.06 3.90 -9.40
C GLU A 82 -1.88 3.15 -8.10
N GLN A 83 -2.90 3.16 -7.24
CA GLN A 83 -2.87 2.45 -5.96
C GLN A 83 -3.05 0.94 -6.12
N ASN A 84 -3.35 0.46 -7.31
CA ASN A 84 -3.37 -0.97 -7.61
C ASN A 84 -2.09 -1.46 -8.30
N ASN A 85 -1.05 -0.63 -8.33
CA ASN A 85 0.26 -1.05 -8.80
C ASN A 85 0.90 -1.97 -7.75
N PRO A 86 1.15 -3.24 -8.07
CA PRO A 86 1.71 -4.17 -7.08
C PRO A 86 3.11 -3.80 -6.61
N ASN A 87 3.83 -2.99 -7.38
CA ASN A 87 5.21 -2.62 -7.04
C ASN A 87 5.32 -1.66 -5.87
N ILE A 88 4.21 -1.03 -5.45
CA ILE A 88 4.22 -0.12 -4.31
C ILE A 88 3.88 -0.82 -2.98
N TYR A 89 3.58 -2.10 -3.04
CA TYR A 89 3.18 -2.89 -1.87
C TYR A 89 4.19 -3.98 -1.55
N GLN A 90 4.12 -4.45 -0.32
CA GLN A 90 4.89 -5.59 0.15
C GLN A 90 4.07 -6.38 1.16
N ILE A 91 4.45 -7.63 1.39
CA ILE A 91 3.84 -8.45 2.42
C ILE A 91 4.61 -8.22 3.71
N GLU A 92 3.90 -7.90 4.78
CA GLU A 92 4.49 -7.57 6.07
C GLU A 92 3.85 -8.38 7.19
N ASP A 93 4.57 -8.50 8.30
CA ASP A 93 4.01 -9.11 9.50
C ASP A 93 2.95 -8.18 10.09
N LYS A 94 1.80 -8.74 10.44
CA LYS A 94 0.66 -7.99 10.95
C LYS A 94 1.01 -7.11 12.14
N LYS A 95 1.80 -7.60 13.08
CA LYS A 95 2.21 -6.82 14.25
C LYS A 95 3.05 -5.62 13.89
N SER A 96 4.04 -5.82 13.03
CA SER A 96 4.92 -4.74 12.59
C SER A 96 4.15 -3.69 11.80
N ASN A 97 3.22 -4.13 10.94
CA ASN A 97 2.39 -3.23 10.15
C ASN A 97 1.48 -2.38 11.06
N ALA A 98 0.84 -3.02 12.03
CA ALA A 98 -0.09 -2.34 12.94
C ALA A 98 0.61 -1.29 13.80
N SER A 99 1.89 -1.50 14.14
CA SER A 99 2.65 -0.54 14.93
C SER A 99 3.16 0.65 14.12
N HIS A 100 3.11 0.56 12.80
CA HIS A 100 3.65 1.57 11.88
C HIS A 100 5.13 1.87 12.11
N LYS A 101 5.83 0.92 12.73
CA LYS A 101 7.24 1.10 13.14
C LYS A 101 8.17 1.37 11.96
N TYR A 102 7.90 0.72 10.84
CA TYR A 102 8.78 0.79 9.66
C TYR A 102 8.28 1.72 8.57
N GLU A 103 7.19 2.43 8.82
CA GLU A 103 6.70 3.42 7.87
C GLU A 103 7.54 4.69 7.93
N GLU A 104 7.72 5.32 6.77
CA GLU A 104 8.31 6.64 6.72
C GLU A 104 7.31 7.65 7.26
N LYS A 105 7.67 8.33 8.33
CA LYS A 105 6.76 9.28 8.95
C LYS A 105 6.65 10.56 8.16
N TRP A 106 5.45 11.03 8.04
CA TRP A 106 5.14 12.30 7.39
C TRP A 106 5.44 13.45 8.37
N LYS A 107 6.13 14.45 7.88
CA LYS A 107 6.47 15.62 8.72
C LYS A 107 5.80 16.87 8.22
#